data_f11c8e13641ec9c6baf284b91ded040a
#
_entry.id   f11c8e13641ec9c6baf284b91ded040a
#
_cell.length_a   1.000
_cell.length_b   1.000
_cell.length_c   1.000
_cell.angle_alpha   90.00
_cell.angle_beta   90.00
_cell.angle_gamma   90.00
#
_symmetry.space_group_name_H-M   'P 1'
#
loop_
_entity.id
_entity.type
_entity.pdbx_description
1 polymer ?
#
loop_
_entity_poly.entity_id
_entity_poly.type
_entity_poly.pdbx_seq_one_letter_code
_entity_poly.pdbx_strand_id
1 'polypeptide(L)'
;MRKKQCVAMLLAGGQGSRLGILTKDVAKPAVPYGGKYRIIDFPLSNCTNSGIDVVGVLTQYRPLELNAYIGSGSPWDLDLSNGGVYVLPPYQTGKTGEWYKGTANAIYQNIPFIAQWDPEYVLVLSGDHIYKMDYNAMLREHIAKGADLTIAVREVPWEEAPRFGILNTDENNRITEFEEKPAHPKSNKASMGVYIFSWSKMRKYLELDEANPASDNDFGKNIIPAMLNAGEKLYTYTFDGYWKDVGTIESLWEANMDLLEIPMPIDLYDKRWRIYARNPGMPPHYIADGAKVINSLITEGCEVKGVINHSVLFAGVTVETGAEITDAVIMPGAIIERGAVVRRAIIAENAHICAGAVVGEETGKIAVVGHNAVIPAGEKVAAGAQIDADAQQ
;
A
#
# COMPACT_ATOMS: atom_id res chain seq x y z
N MET A 1 -2.36 30.04 -10.95
CA MET A 1 -1.54 28.87 -10.51
C MET A 1 -0.52 28.58 -11.60
N ARG A 2 0.63 28.02 -11.28
CA ARG A 2 1.58 27.57 -12.31
C ARG A 2 1.09 26.26 -12.90
N LYS A 3 1.07 26.15 -14.23
CA LYS A 3 0.77 24.91 -14.96
C LYS A 3 1.71 23.80 -14.48
N LYS A 4 1.17 22.62 -14.21
CA LYS A 4 1.93 21.40 -13.87
C LYS A 4 1.93 20.45 -15.06
N GLN A 5 3.05 19.80 -15.32
CA GLN A 5 3.09 18.81 -16.41
C GLN A 5 2.27 17.55 -16.05
N CYS A 6 2.41 17.08 -14.84
CA CYS A 6 1.73 15.90 -14.33
C CYS A 6 1.19 16.14 -12.92
N VAL A 7 -0.01 15.61 -12.64
CA VAL A 7 -0.64 15.56 -11.32
C VAL A 7 -0.89 14.12 -10.95
N ALA A 8 -0.55 13.72 -9.73
CA ALA A 8 -0.85 12.38 -9.23
C ALA A 8 -2.17 12.32 -8.49
N MET A 9 -2.92 11.24 -8.71
CA MET A 9 -4.17 10.91 -8.03
C MET A 9 -4.01 9.53 -7.40
N LEU A 10 -3.89 9.48 -6.08
CA LEU A 10 -3.62 8.28 -5.30
C LEU A 10 -4.92 7.72 -4.71
N LEU A 11 -5.35 6.56 -5.18
CA LEU A 11 -6.54 5.86 -4.73
C LEU A 11 -6.26 5.16 -3.39
N ALA A 12 -6.75 5.73 -2.30
CA ALA A 12 -6.52 5.27 -0.93
C ALA A 12 -7.81 4.95 -0.16
N GLY A 13 -8.93 4.72 -0.87
CA GLY A 13 -10.27 4.55 -0.29
C GLY A 13 -10.75 3.11 -0.15
N GLY A 14 -9.93 2.10 -0.48
CA GLY A 14 -10.33 0.69 -0.42
C GLY A 14 -10.53 0.16 1.01
N GLN A 15 -11.53 -0.72 1.23
CA GLN A 15 -11.84 -1.31 2.53
C GLN A 15 -10.76 -2.26 3.07
N GLY A 16 -9.98 -2.90 2.19
CA GLY A 16 -8.92 -3.84 2.61
C GLY A 16 -9.42 -5.10 3.32
N SER A 17 -10.66 -5.52 3.12
CA SER A 17 -11.34 -6.60 3.87
C SER A 17 -10.58 -7.93 3.96
N ARG A 18 -9.69 -8.23 3.00
CA ARG A 18 -8.87 -9.44 3.00
C ARG A 18 -7.74 -9.44 4.05
N LEU A 19 -7.43 -8.28 4.64
CA LEU A 19 -6.50 -8.15 5.78
C LEU A 19 -7.18 -8.40 7.13
N GLY A 20 -8.48 -8.73 7.13
CA GLY A 20 -9.23 -9.09 8.33
C GLY A 20 -9.19 -7.99 9.40
N ILE A 21 -8.86 -8.39 10.62
CA ILE A 21 -8.84 -7.48 11.78
C ILE A 21 -7.81 -6.35 11.68
N LEU A 22 -6.77 -6.48 10.85
CA LEU A 22 -5.75 -5.43 10.65
C LEU A 22 -6.31 -4.16 9.97
N THR A 23 -7.44 -4.29 9.26
CA THR A 23 -8.09 -3.17 8.57
C THR A 23 -9.50 -2.90 9.07
N LYS A 24 -9.87 -3.46 10.23
CA LYS A 24 -11.17 -3.22 10.85
C LYS A 24 -11.39 -1.74 11.15
N ASP A 25 -10.38 -1.07 11.69
CA ASP A 25 -10.44 0.34 12.12
C ASP A 25 -9.49 1.26 11.35
N VAL A 26 -8.61 0.70 10.52
CA VAL A 26 -7.54 1.40 9.81
C VAL A 26 -7.69 1.18 8.31
N ALA A 27 -7.53 2.24 7.52
CA ALA A 27 -7.49 2.11 6.05
C ALA A 27 -6.24 1.33 5.61
N LYS A 28 -6.37 0.44 4.61
CA LYS A 28 -5.25 -0.39 4.13
C LYS A 28 -3.95 0.40 3.86
N PRO A 29 -3.96 1.58 3.21
CA PRO A 29 -2.75 2.36 3.00
C PRO A 29 -2.03 2.82 4.28
N ALA A 30 -2.72 2.86 5.42
CA ALA A 30 -2.15 3.22 6.71
C ALA A 30 -1.57 2.02 7.49
N VAL A 31 -1.69 0.79 6.99
CA VAL A 31 -1.14 -0.40 7.65
C VAL A 31 0.40 -0.32 7.70
N PRO A 32 1.03 -0.62 8.86
CA PRO A 32 2.48 -0.62 9.03
C PRO A 32 3.18 -1.67 8.15
N TYR A 33 4.37 -1.30 7.63
CA TYR A 33 5.23 -2.16 6.82
C TYR A 33 6.72 -1.87 7.07
N GLY A 34 7.54 -2.92 7.08
CA GLY A 34 9.00 -2.81 7.05
C GLY A 34 9.64 -2.17 8.28
N GLY A 35 9.02 -2.29 9.44
CA GLY A 35 9.52 -1.80 10.72
C GLY A 35 9.28 -0.30 10.96
N LYS A 36 9.25 0.51 9.91
CA LYS A 36 9.24 1.97 10.01
C LYS A 36 8.13 2.65 9.20
N TYR A 37 7.71 2.04 8.11
CA TYR A 37 6.86 2.64 7.08
C TYR A 37 5.40 2.27 7.28
N ARG A 38 4.51 3.00 6.58
CA ARG A 38 3.17 2.56 6.21
C ARG A 38 3.12 2.35 4.70
N ILE A 39 2.17 1.56 4.22
CA ILE A 39 2.07 1.23 2.77
C ILE A 39 2.06 2.50 1.90
N ILE A 40 1.33 3.54 2.33
CA ILE A 40 1.21 4.81 1.60
C ILE A 40 2.53 5.58 1.43
N ASP A 41 3.54 5.31 2.26
CA ASP A 41 4.84 5.98 2.17
C ASP A 41 5.54 5.69 0.84
N PHE A 42 5.30 4.52 0.25
CA PHE A 42 5.91 4.12 -1.00
C PHE A 42 5.42 4.95 -2.19
N PRO A 43 4.11 5.02 -2.51
CA PRO A 43 3.65 5.86 -3.62
C PRO A 43 3.90 7.35 -3.40
N LEU A 44 3.80 7.88 -2.16
CA LEU A 44 4.13 9.28 -1.88
C LEU A 44 5.62 9.56 -2.10
N SER A 45 6.51 8.70 -1.62
CA SER A 45 7.96 8.82 -1.84
C SER A 45 8.32 8.68 -3.31
N ASN A 46 7.68 7.77 -4.04
CA ASN A 46 7.89 7.62 -5.48
C ASN A 46 7.46 8.90 -6.23
N CYS A 47 6.36 9.57 -5.83
CA CYS A 47 5.96 10.86 -6.41
C CYS A 47 7.05 11.91 -6.22
N THR A 48 7.51 12.11 -5.00
CA THR A 48 8.57 13.08 -4.66
C THR A 48 9.86 12.78 -5.42
N ASN A 49 10.33 11.54 -5.37
CA ASN A 49 11.55 11.13 -6.08
C ASN A 49 11.42 11.25 -7.62
N SER A 50 10.22 11.18 -8.16
CA SER A 50 9.94 11.37 -9.59
C SER A 50 9.69 12.83 -9.96
N GLY A 51 9.77 13.78 -9.01
CA GLY A 51 9.49 15.21 -9.26
C GLY A 51 8.03 15.54 -9.52
N ILE A 52 7.10 14.67 -9.08
CA ILE A 52 5.65 14.92 -9.13
C ILE A 52 5.24 15.51 -7.79
N ASP A 53 5.01 16.81 -7.78
CA ASP A 53 4.87 17.62 -6.59
C ASP A 53 3.42 18.06 -6.26
N VAL A 54 2.44 17.53 -7.00
CA VAL A 54 1.00 17.67 -6.72
C VAL A 54 0.38 16.31 -6.63
N VAL A 55 -0.10 15.93 -5.44
CA VAL A 55 -0.67 14.62 -5.18
C VAL A 55 -2.03 14.77 -4.50
N GLY A 56 -3.10 14.34 -5.17
CA GLY A 56 -4.43 14.20 -4.58
C GLY A 56 -4.61 12.79 -4.01
N VAL A 57 -4.83 12.65 -2.71
CA VAL A 57 -5.08 11.35 -2.05
C VAL A 57 -6.57 11.19 -1.81
N LEU A 58 -7.19 10.25 -2.53
CA LEU A 58 -8.63 9.99 -2.45
C LEU A 58 -8.91 9.01 -1.33
N THR A 59 -9.46 9.51 -0.22
CA THR A 59 -9.77 8.73 0.97
C THR A 59 -11.27 8.56 1.14
N GLN A 60 -11.73 7.42 1.62
CA GLN A 60 -13.16 7.18 1.84
C GLN A 60 -13.40 6.31 3.07
N TYR A 61 -12.81 5.10 3.11
CA TYR A 61 -13.00 4.16 4.19
C TYR A 61 -12.03 4.43 5.34
N ARG A 62 -12.54 4.51 6.60
CA ARG A 62 -11.73 4.74 7.82
C ARG A 62 -10.65 5.82 7.65
N PRO A 63 -11.00 7.05 7.23
CA PRO A 63 -10.02 8.03 6.77
C PRO A 63 -9.26 8.71 7.90
N LEU A 64 -9.74 8.66 9.14
CA LEU A 64 -9.25 9.51 10.24
C LEU A 64 -7.74 9.32 10.49
N GLU A 65 -7.31 8.09 10.68
CA GLU A 65 -5.92 7.77 10.97
C GLU A 65 -5.00 8.04 9.76
N LEU A 66 -5.45 7.63 8.55
CA LEU A 66 -4.72 7.90 7.32
C LEU A 66 -4.55 9.40 7.07
N ASN A 67 -5.62 10.20 7.24
CA ASN A 67 -5.56 11.65 7.06
C ASN A 67 -4.65 12.31 8.11
N ALA A 68 -4.71 11.86 9.37
CA ALA A 68 -3.82 12.32 10.43
C ALA A 68 -2.35 11.95 10.14
N TYR A 69 -2.11 10.76 9.57
CA TYR A 69 -0.78 10.33 9.19
C TYR A 69 -0.20 11.16 8.03
N ILE A 70 -0.97 11.42 6.99
CA ILE A 70 -0.55 12.25 5.85
C ILE A 70 -0.27 13.69 6.33
N GLY A 71 -1.15 14.26 7.13
CA GLY A 71 -1.02 15.63 7.65
C GLY A 71 -0.79 16.64 6.52
N SER A 72 0.24 17.48 6.64
CA SER A 72 0.64 18.47 5.64
C SER A 72 1.46 17.89 4.48
N GLY A 73 1.94 16.65 4.58
CA GLY A 73 2.84 16.06 3.59
C GLY A 73 4.34 16.32 3.84
N SER A 74 4.69 17.01 4.93
CA SER A 74 6.08 17.38 5.25
C SER A 74 7.07 16.20 5.27
N PRO A 75 6.73 15.00 5.76
CA PRO A 75 7.64 13.87 5.73
C PRO A 75 8.14 13.48 4.33
N TRP A 76 7.32 13.73 3.30
CA TRP A 76 7.60 13.39 1.90
C TRP A 76 8.02 14.62 1.07
N ASP A 77 8.30 15.78 1.68
CA ASP A 77 8.57 17.04 0.99
C ASP A 77 7.41 17.46 0.07
N LEU A 78 6.17 17.20 0.50
CA LEU A 78 4.92 17.52 -0.20
C LEU A 78 4.08 18.57 0.54
N ASP A 79 4.71 19.48 1.30
CA ASP A 79 4.08 20.63 1.97
C ASP A 79 4.38 21.97 1.25
N LEU A 80 4.41 21.91 -0.07
CA LEU A 80 4.82 23.03 -0.92
C LEU A 80 3.74 24.10 -1.03
N SER A 81 4.16 25.37 -1.09
CA SER A 81 3.25 26.51 -1.30
C SER A 81 2.58 26.56 -2.68
N ASN A 82 3.14 25.85 -3.67
CA ASN A 82 2.59 25.72 -5.03
C ASN A 82 2.65 24.28 -5.50
N GLY A 83 1.93 23.43 -4.82
CA GLY A 83 1.92 21.99 -4.96
C GLY A 83 1.58 21.35 -3.63
N GLY A 84 2.06 20.12 -3.41
CA GLY A 84 1.90 19.39 -2.16
C GLY A 84 0.89 18.25 -2.23
N VAL A 85 0.67 17.61 -1.07
CA VAL A 85 -0.33 16.56 -0.93
C VAL A 85 -1.67 17.16 -0.46
N TYR A 86 -2.75 16.70 -1.06
CA TYR A 86 -4.12 17.08 -0.74
C TYR A 86 -4.96 15.85 -0.44
N VAL A 87 -5.56 15.80 0.74
CA VAL A 87 -6.50 14.75 1.07
C VAL A 87 -7.88 15.12 0.50
N LEU A 88 -8.42 14.24 -0.33
CA LEU A 88 -9.65 14.45 -1.09
C LEU A 88 -10.70 13.40 -0.65
N PRO A 89 -11.49 13.66 0.39
CA PRO A 89 -12.62 12.81 0.75
C PRO A 89 -13.80 13.06 -0.19
N PRO A 90 -14.77 12.14 -0.28
CA PRO A 90 -16.05 12.43 -0.93
C PRO A 90 -16.69 13.68 -0.31
N TYR A 91 -17.28 14.52 -1.12
CA TYR A 91 -17.91 15.75 -0.65
C TYR A 91 -19.29 15.95 -1.23
N GLN A 92 -20.09 16.78 -0.56
CA GLN A 92 -21.45 17.05 -0.98
C GLN A 92 -21.49 18.18 -2.00
N THR A 93 -22.08 17.92 -3.17
CA THR A 93 -22.44 18.93 -4.16
C THR A 93 -23.96 19.12 -4.15
N GLY A 94 -24.43 20.27 -3.65
CA GLY A 94 -25.85 20.53 -3.53
C GLY A 94 -26.50 19.91 -2.29
N LYS A 95 -27.64 19.21 -2.46
CA LYS A 95 -28.44 18.63 -1.33
C LYS A 95 -28.07 17.19 -0.99
N THR A 96 -27.34 16.49 -1.85
CA THR A 96 -26.97 15.08 -1.70
C THR A 96 -25.47 14.93 -1.78
N GLY A 97 -24.87 14.24 -0.79
CA GLY A 97 -23.47 13.77 -0.84
C GLY A 97 -23.46 12.33 -1.36
N GLU A 98 -22.54 12.02 -2.23
CA GLU A 98 -22.36 10.66 -2.74
C GLU A 98 -20.96 10.16 -2.39
N TRP A 99 -20.90 8.92 -1.87
CA TRP A 99 -19.66 8.20 -1.74
C TRP A 99 -19.05 7.93 -3.12
N TYR A 100 -17.74 7.72 -3.19
CA TYR A 100 -17.12 7.24 -4.42
C TYR A 100 -17.70 5.87 -4.79
N LYS A 101 -18.33 5.78 -5.96
CA LYS A 101 -19.00 4.54 -6.44
C LYS A 101 -17.99 3.51 -6.93
N GLY A 102 -16.80 3.95 -7.34
CA GLY A 102 -15.71 3.13 -7.85
C GLY A 102 -14.47 3.97 -8.08
N THR A 103 -13.42 3.34 -8.61
CA THR A 103 -12.12 3.97 -8.82
C THR A 103 -12.16 5.12 -9.83
N ALA A 104 -12.93 4.97 -10.92
CA ALA A 104 -13.13 6.00 -11.94
C ALA A 104 -13.99 7.15 -11.41
N ASN A 105 -15.08 6.87 -10.69
CA ASN A 105 -15.93 7.90 -10.10
C ASN A 105 -15.18 8.73 -9.06
N ALA A 106 -14.25 8.13 -8.29
CA ALA A 106 -13.42 8.88 -7.35
C ALA A 106 -12.59 9.96 -8.05
N ILE A 107 -12.01 9.66 -9.21
CA ILE A 107 -11.30 10.64 -10.02
C ILE A 107 -12.27 11.64 -10.66
N TYR A 108 -13.41 11.17 -11.19
CA TYR A 108 -14.44 12.03 -11.80
C TYR A 108 -14.90 13.13 -10.85
N GLN A 109 -15.26 12.81 -9.62
CA GLN A 109 -15.67 13.79 -8.61
C GLN A 109 -14.58 14.82 -8.31
N ASN A 110 -13.31 14.50 -8.57
CA ASN A 110 -12.15 15.37 -8.33
C ASN A 110 -11.59 16.01 -9.62
N ILE A 111 -12.32 15.99 -10.75
CA ILE A 111 -11.98 16.75 -11.97
C ILE A 111 -11.69 18.23 -11.67
N PRO A 112 -12.48 18.95 -10.82
CA PRO A 112 -12.18 20.34 -10.48
C PRO A 112 -10.82 20.52 -9.79
N PHE A 113 -10.40 19.59 -8.94
CA PHE A 113 -9.07 19.62 -8.33
C PHE A 113 -7.96 19.47 -9.39
N ILE A 114 -8.09 18.52 -10.31
CA ILE A 114 -7.10 18.30 -11.37
C ILE A 114 -7.04 19.53 -12.30
N ALA A 115 -8.20 20.00 -12.74
CA ALA A 115 -8.33 21.10 -13.70
C ALA A 115 -7.69 22.44 -13.21
N GLN A 116 -7.66 22.70 -11.89
CA GLN A 116 -7.02 23.92 -11.37
C GLN A 116 -5.51 23.98 -11.64
N TRP A 117 -4.86 22.82 -11.88
CA TRP A 117 -3.43 22.73 -12.18
C TRP A 117 -3.14 22.72 -13.68
N ASP A 118 -4.17 22.61 -14.53
CA ASP A 118 -4.08 22.55 -16.00
C ASP A 118 -2.97 21.58 -16.48
N PRO A 119 -2.97 20.30 -16.02
CA PRO A 119 -1.92 19.36 -16.36
C PRO A 119 -2.06 18.86 -17.81
N GLU A 120 -0.95 18.36 -18.36
CA GLU A 120 -0.98 17.60 -19.61
C GLU A 120 -1.29 16.13 -19.34
N TYR A 121 -0.81 15.63 -18.21
CA TYR A 121 -0.91 14.20 -17.83
C TYR A 121 -1.41 14.05 -16.41
N VAL A 122 -2.08 12.93 -16.17
CA VAL A 122 -2.52 12.52 -14.83
C VAL A 122 -1.98 11.12 -14.53
N LEU A 123 -1.25 11.00 -13.44
CA LEU A 123 -0.77 9.74 -12.89
C LEU A 123 -1.80 9.22 -11.89
N VAL A 124 -2.38 8.06 -12.13
CA VAL A 124 -3.27 7.37 -11.18
C VAL A 124 -2.50 6.25 -10.51
N LEU A 125 -2.57 6.20 -9.18
CA LEU A 125 -1.83 5.27 -8.35
C LEU A 125 -2.77 4.48 -7.43
N SER A 126 -2.50 3.19 -7.26
CA SER A 126 -3.04 2.41 -6.14
C SER A 126 -2.21 2.69 -4.87
N GLY A 127 -2.89 2.95 -3.76
CA GLY A 127 -2.26 3.29 -2.47
C GLY A 127 -1.94 2.08 -1.60
N ASP A 128 -1.93 0.86 -2.15
CA ASP A 128 -1.93 -0.39 -1.39
C ASP A 128 -0.84 -1.40 -1.81
N HIS A 129 0.20 -0.95 -2.54
CA HIS A 129 1.30 -1.78 -3.01
C HIS A 129 2.66 -1.29 -2.50
N ILE A 130 3.60 -2.21 -2.37
CA ILE A 130 4.99 -1.96 -1.97
C ILE A 130 5.89 -2.06 -3.20
N TYR A 131 6.55 -0.97 -3.58
CA TYR A 131 7.47 -0.90 -4.71
C TYR A 131 8.24 0.43 -4.73
N LYS A 132 9.37 0.46 -5.44
CA LYS A 132 10.15 1.68 -5.73
C LYS A 132 10.18 1.88 -7.24
N MET A 133 9.61 2.98 -7.75
CA MET A 133 9.45 3.22 -9.18
C MET A 133 9.63 4.69 -9.55
N ASP A 134 10.41 4.95 -10.60
CA ASP A 134 10.50 6.26 -11.25
C ASP A 134 9.33 6.48 -12.21
N TYR A 135 8.32 7.20 -11.72
CA TYR A 135 7.15 7.57 -12.55
C TYR A 135 7.54 8.52 -13.69
N ASN A 136 8.60 9.30 -13.54
CA ASN A 136 9.07 10.18 -14.61
C ASN A 136 9.66 9.39 -15.80
N ALA A 137 10.29 8.23 -15.54
CA ALA A 137 10.73 7.34 -16.60
C ALA A 137 9.53 6.83 -17.44
N MET A 138 8.47 6.39 -16.75
CA MET A 138 7.22 5.99 -17.41
C MET A 138 6.55 7.15 -18.16
N LEU A 139 6.56 8.37 -17.59
CA LEU A 139 6.00 9.57 -18.22
C LEU A 139 6.75 9.93 -19.51
N ARG A 140 8.08 9.87 -19.51
CA ARG A 140 8.89 10.09 -20.72
C ARG A 140 8.54 9.10 -21.82
N GLU A 141 8.33 7.83 -21.49
CA GLU A 141 7.94 6.81 -22.47
C GLU A 141 6.52 7.06 -23.00
N HIS A 142 5.58 7.43 -22.11
CA HIS A 142 4.22 7.84 -22.49
C HIS A 142 4.24 8.98 -23.53
N ILE A 143 5.02 10.02 -23.27
CA ILE A 143 5.17 11.16 -24.18
C ILE A 143 5.81 10.74 -25.50
N ALA A 144 6.88 9.97 -25.45
CA ALA A 144 7.60 9.54 -26.65
C ALA A 144 6.74 8.69 -27.59
N LYS A 145 5.82 7.87 -27.03
CA LYS A 145 4.87 7.06 -27.81
C LYS A 145 3.63 7.86 -28.25
N GLY A 146 3.45 9.09 -27.78
CA GLY A 146 2.22 9.86 -27.97
C GLY A 146 1.00 9.08 -27.48
N ALA A 147 1.12 8.44 -26.33
CA ALA A 147 0.11 7.57 -25.77
C ALA A 147 -1.09 8.37 -25.22
N ASP A 148 -2.26 7.79 -25.27
CA ASP A 148 -3.47 8.29 -24.58
C ASP A 148 -3.56 7.71 -23.17
N LEU A 149 -3.05 6.46 -22.99
CA LEU A 149 -2.92 5.77 -21.71
C LEU A 149 -1.66 4.89 -21.75
N THR A 150 -0.89 4.91 -20.66
CA THR A 150 0.18 3.94 -20.39
C THR A 150 -0.11 3.24 -19.07
N ILE A 151 -0.01 1.92 -19.04
CA ILE A 151 -0.26 1.07 -17.86
C ILE A 151 1.06 0.41 -17.46
N ALA A 152 1.49 0.62 -16.20
CA ALA A 152 2.61 -0.13 -15.67
C ALA A 152 2.22 -1.60 -15.45
N VAL A 153 3.06 -2.51 -15.96
CA VAL A 153 2.85 -3.95 -15.86
C VAL A 153 4.07 -4.65 -15.29
N ARG A 154 3.81 -5.75 -14.60
CA ARG A 154 4.82 -6.70 -14.16
C ARG A 154 4.41 -8.11 -14.58
N GLU A 155 5.37 -8.92 -14.99
CA GLU A 155 5.14 -10.34 -15.16
C GLU A 155 5.08 -11.03 -13.79
N VAL A 156 4.01 -11.76 -13.54
CA VAL A 156 3.75 -12.48 -12.29
C VAL A 156 3.72 -13.98 -12.56
N PRO A 157 3.89 -14.85 -11.54
CA PRO A 157 3.61 -16.28 -11.68
C PRO A 157 2.20 -16.52 -12.24
N TRP A 158 2.05 -17.52 -13.11
CA TRP A 158 0.77 -17.80 -13.75
C TRP A 158 -0.36 -18.09 -12.77
N GLU A 159 -0.03 -18.66 -11.63
CA GLU A 159 -0.96 -18.99 -10.54
C GLU A 159 -1.54 -17.74 -9.87
N GLU A 160 -0.80 -16.62 -9.92
CA GLU A 160 -1.22 -15.34 -9.36
C GLU A 160 -1.98 -14.46 -10.36
N ALA A 161 -1.78 -14.69 -11.66
CA ALA A 161 -2.36 -13.86 -12.72
C ALA A 161 -3.88 -13.65 -12.59
N PRO A 162 -4.71 -14.64 -12.19
CA PRO A 162 -6.15 -14.45 -12.01
C PRO A 162 -6.55 -13.40 -10.95
N ARG A 163 -5.61 -12.93 -10.14
CA ARG A 163 -5.87 -11.92 -9.10
C ARG A 163 -5.82 -10.49 -9.63
N PHE A 164 -5.29 -10.27 -10.82
CA PHE A 164 -4.98 -8.96 -11.38
C PHE A 164 -5.70 -8.68 -12.70
N GLY A 165 -5.73 -7.43 -13.10
CA GLY A 165 -6.02 -7.05 -14.47
C GLY A 165 -4.88 -7.51 -15.39
N ILE A 166 -5.19 -8.30 -16.41
CA ILE A 166 -4.21 -8.92 -17.30
C ILE A 166 -4.23 -8.26 -18.66
N LEU A 167 -3.03 -8.01 -19.21
CA LEU A 167 -2.85 -7.32 -20.48
C LEU A 167 -2.19 -8.23 -21.51
N ASN A 168 -2.74 -8.19 -22.75
CA ASN A 168 -2.10 -8.70 -23.95
C ASN A 168 -1.58 -7.53 -24.78
N THR A 169 -0.41 -7.68 -25.37
CA THR A 169 0.26 -6.62 -26.16
C THR A 169 0.78 -7.15 -27.48
N ASP A 170 0.92 -6.25 -28.45
CA ASP A 170 1.70 -6.50 -29.65
C ASP A 170 3.22 -6.35 -29.41
N GLU A 171 4.02 -6.50 -30.47
CA GLU A 171 5.49 -6.39 -30.45
C GLU A 171 5.99 -4.98 -30.05
N ASN A 172 5.16 -3.95 -30.17
CA ASN A 172 5.46 -2.56 -29.81
C ASN A 172 4.99 -2.20 -28.41
N ASN A 173 4.58 -3.19 -27.59
CA ASN A 173 3.96 -2.99 -26.29
C ASN A 173 2.62 -2.21 -26.36
N ARG A 174 1.94 -2.15 -27.51
CA ARG A 174 0.60 -1.62 -27.62
C ARG A 174 -0.39 -2.64 -27.06
N ILE A 175 -1.31 -2.19 -26.19
CA ILE A 175 -2.29 -3.06 -25.58
C ILE A 175 -3.34 -3.46 -26.63
N THR A 176 -3.52 -4.76 -26.81
CA THR A 176 -4.51 -5.35 -27.71
C THR A 176 -5.72 -5.88 -26.98
N GLU A 177 -5.58 -6.26 -25.70
CA GLU A 177 -6.66 -6.79 -24.87
C GLU A 177 -6.36 -6.50 -23.40
N PHE A 178 -7.42 -6.23 -22.64
CA PHE A 178 -7.40 -6.10 -21.18
C PHE A 178 -8.51 -6.94 -20.56
N GLU A 179 -8.19 -7.76 -19.59
CA GLU A 179 -9.13 -8.63 -18.88
C GLU A 179 -9.00 -8.41 -17.36
N GLU A 180 -10.07 -7.95 -16.72
CA GLU A 180 -10.08 -7.74 -15.25
C GLU A 180 -10.30 -9.07 -14.54
N LYS A 181 -9.28 -9.56 -13.84
CA LYS A 181 -9.29 -10.79 -13.04
C LYS A 181 -9.85 -12.02 -13.78
N PRO A 182 -9.29 -12.38 -14.93
CA PRO A 182 -9.77 -13.49 -15.73
C PRO A 182 -9.55 -14.83 -15.01
N ALA A 183 -10.53 -15.74 -15.08
CA ALA A 183 -10.38 -17.09 -14.52
C ALA A 183 -9.30 -17.91 -15.27
N HIS A 184 -9.11 -17.63 -16.55
CA HIS A 184 -8.14 -18.29 -17.42
C HIS A 184 -7.33 -17.22 -18.19
N PRO A 185 -6.28 -16.63 -17.57
CA PRO A 185 -5.52 -15.55 -18.18
C PRO A 185 -4.76 -16.04 -19.42
N LYS A 186 -4.75 -15.21 -20.48
CA LYS A 186 -3.99 -15.46 -21.72
C LYS A 186 -2.53 -14.95 -21.65
N SER A 187 -2.23 -14.15 -20.64
CA SER A 187 -0.93 -13.55 -20.38
C SER A 187 -0.69 -13.50 -18.87
N ASN A 188 0.55 -13.33 -18.46
CA ASN A 188 0.93 -13.08 -17.06
C ASN A 188 1.42 -11.66 -16.83
N LYS A 189 1.18 -10.73 -17.78
CA LYS A 189 1.44 -9.30 -17.61
C LYS A 189 0.33 -8.68 -16.77
N ALA A 190 0.58 -8.57 -15.47
CA ALA A 190 -0.35 -8.03 -14.50
C ALA A 190 -0.27 -6.50 -14.44
N SER A 191 -1.40 -5.82 -14.44
CA SER A 191 -1.50 -4.39 -14.15
C SER A 191 -1.08 -4.10 -12.71
N MET A 192 -0.18 -3.15 -12.54
CA MET A 192 0.27 -2.70 -11.23
C MET A 192 -0.68 -1.67 -10.59
N GLY A 193 -1.78 -1.29 -11.24
CA GLY A 193 -2.61 -0.19 -10.76
C GLY A 193 -1.92 1.18 -10.82
N VAL A 194 -0.94 1.32 -11.71
CA VAL A 194 -0.21 2.56 -11.98
C VAL A 194 -0.47 2.95 -13.43
N TYR A 195 -1.15 4.08 -13.63
CA TYR A 195 -1.60 4.54 -14.94
C TYR A 195 -1.15 5.97 -15.22
N ILE A 196 -0.67 6.25 -16.44
CA ILE A 196 -0.50 7.63 -16.92
C ILE A 196 -1.48 7.87 -18.05
N PHE A 197 -2.34 8.85 -17.88
CA PHE A 197 -3.30 9.30 -18.88
C PHE A 197 -2.93 10.65 -19.45
N SER A 198 -3.15 10.85 -20.74
CA SER A 198 -3.30 12.16 -21.33
C SER A 198 -4.58 12.81 -20.77
N TRP A 199 -4.46 13.95 -20.09
CA TRP A 199 -5.57 14.55 -19.32
C TRP A 199 -6.85 14.76 -20.12
N SER A 200 -6.74 15.28 -21.34
CA SER A 200 -7.92 15.50 -22.21
C SER A 200 -8.68 14.22 -22.52
N LYS A 201 -7.96 13.10 -22.69
CA LYS A 201 -8.57 11.79 -22.92
C LYS A 201 -9.21 11.25 -21.65
N MET A 202 -8.48 11.28 -20.55
CA MET A 202 -8.99 10.82 -19.26
C MET A 202 -10.31 11.52 -18.91
N ARG A 203 -10.33 12.86 -18.97
CA ARG A 203 -11.52 13.66 -18.67
C ARG A 203 -12.71 13.25 -19.54
N LYS A 204 -12.51 13.13 -20.86
CA LYS A 204 -13.55 12.68 -21.79
C LYS A 204 -14.17 11.35 -21.38
N TYR A 205 -13.35 10.35 -21.08
CA TYR A 205 -13.84 9.00 -20.75
C TYR A 205 -14.47 8.94 -19.36
N LEU A 206 -13.99 9.70 -18.38
CA LEU A 206 -14.64 9.82 -17.07
C LEU A 206 -16.03 10.47 -17.17
N GLU A 207 -16.18 11.53 -17.98
CA GLU A 207 -17.47 12.19 -18.21
C GLU A 207 -18.47 11.26 -18.96
N LEU A 208 -17.99 10.46 -19.92
CA LEU A 208 -18.81 9.47 -20.61
C LEU A 208 -19.23 8.31 -19.69
N ASP A 209 -18.35 7.86 -18.83
CA ASP A 209 -18.59 6.76 -17.90
C ASP A 209 -19.62 7.15 -16.84
N GLU A 210 -19.49 8.33 -16.24
CA GLU A 210 -20.45 8.84 -15.26
C GLU A 210 -21.86 9.03 -15.85
N ALA A 211 -21.95 9.37 -17.14
CA ALA A 211 -23.23 9.47 -17.84
C ALA A 211 -23.89 8.11 -18.11
N ASN A 212 -23.19 7.01 -17.93
CA ASN A 212 -23.68 5.65 -18.15
C ASN A 212 -24.19 5.02 -16.84
N PRO A 213 -25.50 4.89 -16.63
CA PRO A 213 -26.05 4.35 -15.38
C PRO A 213 -25.78 2.84 -15.18
N ALA A 214 -25.29 2.14 -16.22
CA ALA A 214 -24.92 0.73 -16.15
C ALA A 214 -23.42 0.52 -15.85
N SER A 215 -22.66 1.61 -15.67
CA SER A 215 -21.23 1.50 -15.35
C SER A 215 -20.99 1.09 -13.89
N ASP A 216 -19.97 0.26 -13.67
CA ASP A 216 -19.40 -0.01 -12.35
C ASP A 216 -18.51 1.14 -11.85
N ASN A 217 -18.29 2.18 -12.66
CA ASN A 217 -17.40 3.31 -12.40
C ASN A 217 -15.96 2.88 -12.05
N ASP A 218 -15.44 1.89 -12.75
CA ASP A 218 -14.14 1.28 -12.50
C ASP A 218 -13.19 1.41 -13.70
N PHE A 219 -11.89 1.65 -13.45
CA PHE A 219 -10.91 1.78 -14.53
C PHE A 219 -10.78 0.49 -15.34
N GLY A 220 -10.63 -0.64 -14.67
CA GLY A 220 -10.41 -1.95 -15.31
C GLY A 220 -11.64 -2.45 -16.06
N LYS A 221 -12.83 -2.26 -15.49
CA LYS A 221 -14.07 -2.78 -16.09
C LYS A 221 -14.67 -1.86 -17.14
N ASN A 222 -14.48 -0.55 -17.02
CA ASN A 222 -15.21 0.43 -17.84
C ASN A 222 -14.28 1.33 -18.67
N ILE A 223 -13.39 2.08 -18.04
CA ILE A 223 -12.58 3.12 -18.71
C ILE A 223 -11.60 2.51 -19.71
N ILE A 224 -10.78 1.55 -19.28
CA ILE A 224 -9.74 0.94 -20.12
C ILE A 224 -10.37 0.20 -21.32
N PRO A 225 -11.39 -0.65 -21.12
CA PRO A 225 -12.09 -1.28 -22.25
C PRO A 225 -12.73 -0.28 -23.21
N ALA A 226 -13.35 0.81 -22.70
CA ALA A 226 -13.96 1.84 -23.54
C ALA A 226 -12.93 2.55 -24.43
N MET A 227 -11.76 2.91 -23.85
CA MET A 227 -10.66 3.50 -24.60
C MET A 227 -10.08 2.54 -25.65
N LEU A 228 -9.91 1.27 -25.29
CA LEU A 228 -9.41 0.23 -26.18
C LEU A 228 -10.34 0.02 -27.37
N ASN A 229 -11.65 -0.12 -27.13
CA ASN A 229 -12.67 -0.29 -28.16
C ASN A 229 -12.78 0.93 -29.09
N ALA A 230 -12.48 2.13 -28.58
CA ALA A 230 -12.45 3.35 -29.38
C ALA A 230 -11.17 3.50 -30.23
N GLY A 231 -10.22 2.56 -30.13
CA GLY A 231 -8.96 2.56 -30.88
C GLY A 231 -7.93 3.58 -30.39
N GLU A 232 -8.08 4.09 -29.16
CA GLU A 232 -7.11 4.99 -28.54
C GLU A 232 -5.72 4.33 -28.42
N LYS A 233 -4.68 5.12 -28.17
CA LYS A 233 -3.28 4.64 -28.11
C LYS A 233 -2.93 4.21 -26.70
N LEU A 234 -3.14 2.92 -26.40
CA LEU A 234 -2.86 2.33 -25.10
C LEU A 234 -1.57 1.50 -25.17
N TYR A 235 -0.64 1.72 -24.24
CA TYR A 235 0.65 1.03 -24.18
C TYR A 235 0.93 0.49 -22.78
N THR A 236 1.78 -0.53 -22.70
CA THR A 236 2.34 -0.99 -21.43
C THR A 236 3.71 -0.37 -21.19
N TYR A 237 4.03 -0.16 -19.90
CA TYR A 237 5.36 0.12 -19.38
C TYR A 237 5.77 -1.06 -18.50
N THR A 238 6.80 -1.81 -18.90
CA THR A 238 7.27 -2.96 -18.12
C THR A 238 8.11 -2.48 -16.94
N PHE A 239 7.75 -2.94 -15.74
CA PHE A 239 8.46 -2.68 -14.50
C PHE A 239 9.15 -3.94 -14.00
N ASP A 240 10.48 -3.91 -13.87
CA ASP A 240 11.30 -5.07 -13.48
C ASP A 240 11.68 -5.07 -11.98
N GLY A 241 11.32 -4.01 -11.24
CA GLY A 241 11.62 -3.88 -9.81
C GLY A 241 10.77 -4.77 -8.91
N TYR A 242 11.09 -4.79 -7.61
CA TYR A 242 10.23 -5.43 -6.62
C TYR A 242 8.85 -4.76 -6.57
N TRP A 243 7.79 -5.57 -6.63
CA TRP A 243 6.41 -5.14 -6.48
C TRP A 243 5.60 -6.22 -5.75
N LYS A 244 4.89 -5.84 -4.70
CA LYS A 244 4.06 -6.75 -3.89
C LYS A 244 2.72 -6.10 -3.57
N ASP A 245 1.62 -6.76 -3.97
CA ASP A 245 0.27 -6.46 -3.44
C ASP A 245 0.15 -7.08 -2.06
N VAL A 246 0.15 -6.25 -1.03
CA VAL A 246 0.00 -6.67 0.37
C VAL A 246 -1.48 -6.70 0.77
N GLY A 247 -2.31 -7.31 -0.05
CA GLY A 247 -3.76 -7.37 0.09
C GLY A 247 -4.31 -8.49 0.97
N THR A 248 -3.48 -9.41 1.43
CA THR A 248 -3.85 -10.51 2.34
C THR A 248 -2.90 -10.56 3.52
N ILE A 249 -3.29 -11.24 4.61
CA ILE A 249 -2.46 -11.44 5.80
C ILE A 249 -1.14 -12.11 5.41
N GLU A 250 -1.21 -13.16 4.59
CA GLU A 250 -0.04 -13.89 4.13
C GLU A 250 0.89 -12.99 3.31
N SER A 251 0.35 -12.24 2.32
CA SER A 251 1.18 -11.37 1.47
C SER A 251 1.81 -10.20 2.26
N LEU A 252 1.13 -9.68 3.28
CA LEU A 252 1.69 -8.65 4.16
C LEU A 252 2.82 -9.23 5.03
N TRP A 253 2.62 -10.43 5.59
CA TRP A 253 3.65 -11.11 6.37
C TRP A 253 4.87 -11.44 5.50
N GLU A 254 4.67 -12.07 4.34
CA GLU A 254 5.74 -12.39 3.39
C GLU A 254 6.52 -11.15 2.97
N ALA A 255 5.83 -10.05 2.62
CA ALA A 255 6.48 -8.81 2.23
C ALA A 255 7.39 -8.24 3.32
N ASN A 256 7.05 -8.43 4.61
CA ASN A 256 7.94 -8.07 5.72
C ASN A 256 9.11 -9.06 5.85
N MET A 257 8.89 -10.36 5.65
CA MET A 257 9.95 -11.36 5.68
C MET A 257 10.93 -11.20 4.50
N ASP A 258 10.45 -10.80 3.32
CA ASP A 258 11.28 -10.48 2.14
C ASP A 258 12.41 -9.46 2.49
N LEU A 259 12.19 -8.59 3.47
CA LEU A 259 13.21 -7.63 3.94
C LEU A 259 14.36 -8.26 4.73
N LEU A 260 14.23 -9.51 5.13
CA LEU A 260 15.23 -10.29 5.86
C LEU A 260 16.06 -11.20 4.94
N GLU A 261 15.72 -11.25 3.66
CA GLU A 261 16.44 -12.02 2.65
C GLU A 261 17.78 -11.38 2.26
N ILE A 262 18.73 -12.20 1.80
CA ILE A 262 20.05 -11.76 1.33
C ILE A 262 20.31 -12.32 -0.07
N PRO A 263 20.38 -11.48 -1.14
CA PRO A 263 20.18 -10.02 -1.11
C PRO A 263 18.72 -9.62 -0.87
N MET A 264 18.51 -8.47 -0.20
CA MET A 264 17.18 -7.90 0.03
C MET A 264 16.52 -7.53 -1.31
N PRO A 265 15.31 -8.06 -1.62
CA PRO A 265 14.69 -7.84 -2.94
C PRO A 265 14.21 -6.41 -3.17
N ILE A 266 13.96 -5.64 -2.11
CA ILE A 266 13.72 -4.20 -2.15
C ILE A 266 14.72 -3.48 -1.25
N ASP A 267 15.69 -2.78 -1.83
CA ASP A 267 16.72 -2.06 -1.08
C ASP A 267 16.14 -0.79 -0.43
N LEU A 268 15.83 -0.87 0.86
CA LEU A 268 15.37 0.27 1.68
C LEU A 268 16.53 1.19 2.12
N TYR A 269 17.79 0.77 1.94
CA TYR A 269 18.99 1.55 2.28
C TYR A 269 19.52 2.37 1.10
N ASP A 270 18.93 2.26 -0.09
CA ASP A 270 19.31 3.06 -1.26
C ASP A 270 19.07 4.55 -1.01
N LYS A 271 20.15 5.30 -0.87
CA LYS A 271 20.12 6.75 -0.63
C LYS A 271 19.68 7.57 -1.85
N ARG A 272 19.76 7.00 -3.04
CA ARG A 272 19.37 7.68 -4.30
C ARG A 272 17.86 7.63 -4.55
N TRP A 273 17.19 6.62 -3.98
CA TRP A 273 15.74 6.45 -4.05
C TRP A 273 15.18 6.12 -2.66
N ARG A 274 15.20 7.13 -1.81
CA ARG A 274 14.80 6.99 -0.40
C ARG A 274 13.27 6.87 -0.30
N ILE A 275 12.82 5.95 0.54
CA ILE A 275 11.45 5.94 1.03
C ILE A 275 11.38 6.80 2.29
N TYR A 276 10.53 7.83 2.25
CA TYR A 276 10.28 8.76 3.34
C TYR A 276 9.13 8.24 4.19
N ALA A 277 9.12 8.57 5.47
CA ALA A 277 8.05 8.23 6.41
C ALA A 277 8.01 9.26 7.54
N ARG A 278 6.92 9.30 8.28
CA ARG A 278 6.89 10.07 9.54
C ARG A 278 7.92 9.52 10.51
N ASN A 279 8.63 10.43 11.17
CA ASN A 279 9.52 10.05 12.26
C ASN A 279 8.68 9.93 13.54
N PRO A 280 8.66 8.75 14.21
CA PRO A 280 7.95 8.58 15.47
C PRO A 280 8.59 9.34 16.64
N GLY A 281 9.81 9.85 16.47
CA GLY A 281 10.51 10.60 17.52
C GLY A 281 10.90 9.76 18.73
N MET A 282 11.13 8.47 18.53
CA MET A 282 11.49 7.53 19.59
C MET A 282 13.00 7.58 19.90
N PRO A 283 13.43 7.20 21.14
CA PRO A 283 14.84 7.05 21.48
C PRO A 283 15.48 5.92 20.66
N PRO A 284 16.82 5.79 20.65
CA PRO A 284 17.49 4.62 20.10
C PRO A 284 16.94 3.32 20.72
N HIS A 285 16.94 2.23 19.94
CA HIS A 285 16.60 0.92 20.49
C HIS A 285 17.67 0.46 21.52
N TYR A 286 17.22 -0.27 22.53
CA TYR A 286 18.06 -0.87 23.56
C TYR A 286 17.99 -2.39 23.50
N ILE A 287 19.15 -3.03 23.42
CA ILE A 287 19.29 -4.49 23.48
C ILE A 287 20.05 -4.82 24.78
N ALA A 288 19.35 -5.49 25.68
CA ALA A 288 19.87 -5.83 27.01
C ALA A 288 20.95 -6.91 26.96
N ASP A 289 21.76 -6.98 28.00
CA ASP A 289 22.71 -8.09 28.19
C ASP A 289 21.96 -9.43 28.26
N GLY A 290 22.45 -10.43 27.51
CA GLY A 290 21.82 -11.75 27.38
C GLY A 290 20.67 -11.83 26.36
N ALA A 291 20.18 -10.73 25.80
CA ALA A 291 19.28 -10.75 24.67
C ALA A 291 19.97 -11.29 23.40
N LYS A 292 19.20 -11.92 22.51
CA LYS A 292 19.70 -12.43 21.21
C LYS A 292 18.84 -11.91 20.08
N VAL A 293 19.49 -11.30 19.08
CA VAL A 293 18.83 -10.83 17.85
C VAL A 293 19.53 -11.48 16.66
N ILE A 294 18.76 -12.25 15.87
CA ILE A 294 19.27 -13.04 14.75
C ILE A 294 18.44 -12.70 13.51
N ASN A 295 19.09 -12.28 12.41
CA ASN A 295 18.50 -11.97 11.13
C ASN A 295 17.13 -11.24 11.25
N SER A 296 17.11 -10.08 11.90
CA SER A 296 15.89 -9.36 12.25
C SER A 296 16.04 -7.85 12.06
N LEU A 297 14.97 -7.15 11.74
CA LEU A 297 14.91 -5.69 11.72
C LEU A 297 14.38 -5.18 13.06
N ILE A 298 15.14 -4.30 13.71
CA ILE A 298 14.77 -3.65 14.97
C ILE A 298 14.77 -2.14 14.76
N THR A 299 13.65 -1.50 15.04
CA THR A 299 13.48 -0.06 14.84
C THR A 299 13.74 0.73 16.14
N GLU A 300 13.76 2.06 16.04
CA GLU A 300 13.94 2.98 17.17
C GLU A 300 12.90 2.78 18.27
N GLY A 301 13.28 3.03 19.51
CA GLY A 301 12.41 2.90 20.68
C GLY A 301 12.18 1.48 21.16
N CYS A 302 12.69 0.46 20.48
CA CYS A 302 12.54 -0.91 20.96
C CYS A 302 13.39 -1.19 22.21
N GLU A 303 12.80 -1.89 23.20
CA GLU A 303 13.51 -2.47 24.35
C GLU A 303 13.49 -4.00 24.23
N VAL A 304 14.66 -4.60 23.97
CA VAL A 304 14.79 -6.04 23.73
C VAL A 304 15.57 -6.70 24.84
N LYS A 305 14.91 -7.57 25.61
CA LYS A 305 15.49 -8.38 26.70
C LYS A 305 15.37 -9.90 26.45
N GLY A 306 14.69 -10.29 25.37
CA GLY A 306 14.43 -11.67 24.99
C GLY A 306 15.20 -12.13 23.75
N VAL A 307 14.69 -13.16 23.10
CA VAL A 307 15.26 -13.77 21.88
C VAL A 307 14.38 -13.38 20.68
N ILE A 308 15.00 -12.82 19.64
CA ILE A 308 14.33 -12.46 18.39
C ILE A 308 15.06 -13.16 17.26
N ASN A 309 14.33 -13.88 16.45
CA ASN A 309 14.85 -14.59 15.30
C ASN A 309 13.95 -14.36 14.08
N HIS A 310 14.53 -13.98 12.95
CA HIS A 310 13.87 -13.81 11.65
C HIS A 310 12.53 -13.03 11.76
N SER A 311 12.59 -11.83 12.35
CA SER A 311 11.40 -11.04 12.69
C SER A 311 11.60 -9.55 12.44
N VAL A 312 10.48 -8.82 12.27
CA VAL A 312 10.46 -7.38 12.04
C VAL A 312 9.78 -6.70 13.23
N LEU A 313 10.52 -5.90 13.98
CA LEU A 313 10.02 -5.12 15.11
C LEU A 313 9.94 -3.64 14.75
N PHE A 314 8.75 -3.09 14.89
CA PHE A 314 8.46 -1.67 14.67
C PHE A 314 8.81 -0.80 15.87
N ALA A 315 8.67 0.52 15.71
CA ALA A 315 9.04 1.48 16.74
C ALA A 315 8.32 1.26 18.08
N GLY A 316 9.07 1.36 19.17
CA GLY A 316 8.53 1.31 20.54
C GLY A 316 8.08 -0.07 21.03
N VAL A 317 8.48 -1.16 20.36
CA VAL A 317 8.16 -2.52 20.80
C VAL A 317 8.98 -2.88 22.04
N THR A 318 8.30 -3.46 23.04
CA THR A 318 8.94 -3.98 24.26
C THR A 318 8.92 -5.51 24.25
N VAL A 319 10.09 -6.13 24.43
CA VAL A 319 10.27 -7.58 24.53
C VAL A 319 10.97 -7.91 25.84
N GLU A 320 10.23 -8.51 26.77
CA GLU A 320 10.72 -8.80 28.12
C GLU A 320 11.58 -10.07 28.19
N THR A 321 12.26 -10.24 29.35
CA THR A 321 13.20 -11.34 29.60
C THR A 321 12.53 -12.70 29.41
N GLY A 322 13.18 -13.61 28.66
CA GLY A 322 12.69 -14.96 28.39
C GLY A 322 11.60 -15.05 27.35
N ALA A 323 11.16 -13.92 26.77
CA ALA A 323 10.27 -13.93 25.61
C ALA A 323 11.01 -14.41 24.36
N GLU A 324 10.32 -15.14 23.49
CA GLU A 324 10.84 -15.69 22.24
C GLU A 324 9.95 -15.26 21.06
N ILE A 325 10.54 -14.63 20.05
CA ILE A 325 9.87 -14.18 18.85
C ILE A 325 10.55 -14.79 17.64
N THR A 326 9.81 -15.50 16.80
CA THR A 326 10.32 -16.14 15.57
C THR A 326 9.34 -15.97 14.42
N ASP A 327 9.84 -15.64 13.22
CA ASP A 327 9.06 -15.47 11.99
C ASP A 327 7.85 -14.55 12.16
N ALA A 328 8.01 -13.43 12.88
CA ALA A 328 6.90 -12.58 13.29
C ALA A 328 7.09 -11.12 12.88
N VAL A 329 5.96 -10.44 12.70
CA VAL A 329 5.86 -9.00 12.50
C VAL A 329 5.23 -8.38 13.74
N ILE A 330 5.99 -7.59 14.47
CA ILE A 330 5.55 -6.94 15.72
C ILE A 330 5.41 -5.44 15.45
N MET A 331 4.16 -4.98 15.36
CA MET A 331 3.81 -3.61 14.97
C MET A 331 4.03 -2.60 16.13
N PRO A 332 3.96 -1.27 15.84
CA PRO A 332 4.35 -0.23 16.79
C PRO A 332 3.71 -0.35 18.17
N GLY A 333 4.50 -0.13 19.21
CA GLY A 333 4.03 -0.07 20.60
C GLY A 333 3.55 -1.39 21.21
N ALA A 334 3.67 -2.52 20.51
CA ALA A 334 3.30 -3.81 21.06
C ALA A 334 4.22 -4.25 22.21
N ILE A 335 3.65 -4.94 23.20
CA ILE A 335 4.34 -5.41 24.40
C ILE A 335 4.30 -6.93 24.43
N ILE A 336 5.48 -7.56 24.52
CA ILE A 336 5.65 -9.01 24.66
C ILE A 336 6.27 -9.27 26.03
N GLU A 337 5.48 -9.75 26.98
CA GLU A 337 5.89 -9.94 28.35
C GLU A 337 6.79 -11.17 28.57
N ARG A 338 7.24 -11.31 29.79
CA ARG A 338 8.16 -12.35 30.24
C ARG A 338 7.71 -13.75 29.84
N GLY A 339 8.59 -14.49 29.17
CA GLY A 339 8.36 -15.88 28.80
C GLY A 339 7.25 -16.09 27.78
N ALA A 340 6.68 -15.04 27.18
CA ALA A 340 5.74 -15.18 26.10
C ALA A 340 6.43 -15.66 24.82
N VAL A 341 5.72 -16.43 24.00
CA VAL A 341 6.24 -17.01 22.76
C VAL A 341 5.38 -16.60 21.60
N VAL A 342 6.00 -15.97 20.58
CA VAL A 342 5.32 -15.55 19.36
C VAL A 342 6.00 -16.22 18.16
N ARG A 343 5.22 -16.99 17.38
CA ARG A 343 5.72 -17.70 16.22
C ARG A 343 4.81 -17.48 15.02
N ARG A 344 5.39 -17.19 13.87
CA ARG A 344 4.68 -17.06 12.60
C ARG A 344 3.36 -16.27 12.74
N ALA A 345 3.49 -15.02 13.21
CA ALA A 345 2.36 -14.18 13.59
C ALA A 345 2.54 -12.73 13.19
N ILE A 346 1.42 -11.99 13.15
CA ILE A 346 1.38 -10.52 13.10
C ILE A 346 0.75 -10.05 14.41
N ILE A 347 1.50 -9.29 15.20
CA ILE A 347 1.03 -8.62 16.42
C ILE A 347 0.82 -7.15 16.06
N ALA A 348 -0.44 -6.71 16.03
CA ALA A 348 -0.80 -5.35 15.59
C ALA A 348 -0.43 -4.26 16.63
N GLU A 349 -0.64 -2.98 16.25
CA GLU A 349 -0.24 -1.81 17.04
C GLU A 349 -0.85 -1.85 18.45
N ASN A 350 -0.01 -1.58 19.45
CA ASN A 350 -0.35 -1.55 20.87
C ASN A 350 -0.96 -2.86 21.44
N ALA A 351 -0.85 -3.98 20.73
CA ALA A 351 -1.30 -5.26 21.29
C ALA A 351 -0.39 -5.71 22.42
N HIS A 352 -0.96 -6.44 23.40
CA HIS A 352 -0.27 -6.85 24.62
C HIS A 352 -0.33 -8.37 24.79
N ILE A 353 0.81 -9.02 24.68
CA ILE A 353 0.97 -10.47 24.88
C ILE A 353 1.47 -10.68 26.31
N CYS A 354 0.61 -11.10 27.22
CA CYS A 354 0.93 -11.25 28.63
C CYS A 354 1.86 -12.44 28.90
N ALA A 355 2.39 -12.48 30.13
CA ALA A 355 3.43 -13.41 30.53
C ALA A 355 3.08 -14.88 30.24
N GLY A 356 4.00 -15.61 29.59
CA GLY A 356 3.87 -17.02 29.27
C GLY A 356 2.81 -17.36 28.23
N ALA A 357 2.13 -16.38 27.62
CA ALA A 357 1.21 -16.66 26.51
C ALA A 357 1.94 -17.15 25.27
N VAL A 358 1.27 -17.94 24.45
CA VAL A 358 1.81 -18.52 23.21
C VAL A 358 0.93 -18.11 22.05
N VAL A 359 1.48 -17.40 21.07
CA VAL A 359 0.76 -16.95 19.87
C VAL A 359 1.37 -17.59 18.63
N GLY A 360 0.55 -18.32 17.87
CA GLY A 360 0.95 -18.98 16.64
C GLY A 360 1.76 -20.25 16.84
N GLU A 361 2.14 -20.85 15.73
CA GLU A 361 2.86 -22.13 15.64
C GLU A 361 4.00 -22.01 14.64
N GLU A 362 4.93 -22.96 14.63
CA GLU A 362 6.07 -22.97 13.69
C GLU A 362 5.63 -23.10 12.22
N THR A 363 4.51 -23.74 11.99
CA THR A 363 3.96 -23.99 10.65
C THR A 363 2.47 -23.63 10.60
N GLY A 364 1.90 -23.59 9.40
CA GLY A 364 0.48 -23.30 9.23
C GLY A 364 0.19 -21.85 8.82
N LYS A 365 -1.05 -21.41 9.04
CA LYS A 365 -1.48 -20.04 8.71
C LYS A 365 -0.96 -19.03 9.72
N ILE A 366 -0.80 -17.78 9.29
CA ILE A 366 -0.35 -16.68 10.15
C ILE A 366 -1.41 -16.39 11.23
N ALA A 367 -1.01 -16.39 12.49
CA ALA A 367 -1.85 -15.91 13.58
C ALA A 367 -1.83 -14.38 13.61
N VAL A 368 -2.96 -13.75 13.95
CA VAL A 368 -3.05 -12.29 14.01
C VAL A 368 -3.66 -11.86 15.34
N VAL A 369 -2.97 -10.99 16.05
CA VAL A 369 -3.50 -10.28 17.23
C VAL A 369 -3.76 -8.85 16.81
N GLY A 370 -5.02 -8.41 16.93
CA GLY A 370 -5.51 -7.11 16.45
C GLY A 370 -5.01 -5.92 17.28
N HIS A 371 -5.33 -4.71 16.81
CA HIS A 371 -4.99 -3.45 17.48
C HIS A 371 -5.53 -3.41 18.90
N ASN A 372 -4.67 -3.01 19.87
CA ASN A 372 -5.00 -2.90 21.28
C ASN A 372 -5.53 -4.20 21.94
N ALA A 373 -5.46 -5.35 21.27
CA ALA A 373 -5.89 -6.62 21.85
C ALA A 373 -4.91 -7.11 22.92
N VAL A 374 -5.43 -7.77 23.94
CA VAL A 374 -4.65 -8.32 25.07
C VAL A 374 -4.78 -9.83 25.07
N ILE A 375 -3.68 -10.55 24.98
CA ILE A 375 -3.66 -12.00 25.16
C ILE A 375 -3.32 -12.30 26.61
N PRO A 376 -4.24 -12.88 27.41
CA PRO A 376 -4.03 -13.17 28.82
C PRO A 376 -2.84 -14.07 29.10
N ALA A 377 -2.31 -13.99 30.33
CA ALA A 377 -1.17 -14.79 30.74
C ALA A 377 -1.41 -16.30 30.57
N GLY A 378 -0.47 -17.00 29.95
CA GLY A 378 -0.51 -18.43 29.69
C GLY A 378 -1.50 -18.89 28.63
N GLU A 379 -2.24 -17.99 27.99
CA GLU A 379 -3.18 -18.32 26.93
C GLU A 379 -2.46 -18.78 25.65
N LYS A 380 -3.14 -19.62 24.86
CA LYS A 380 -2.64 -20.14 23.60
C LYS A 380 -3.54 -19.71 22.44
N VAL A 381 -2.96 -19.00 21.48
CA VAL A 381 -3.58 -18.59 20.22
C VAL A 381 -3.07 -19.50 19.11
N ALA A 382 -3.94 -20.28 18.49
CA ALA A 382 -3.58 -21.23 17.44
C ALA A 382 -3.16 -20.55 16.13
N ALA A 383 -2.46 -21.28 15.27
CA ALA A 383 -2.14 -20.86 13.91
C ALA A 383 -3.41 -20.46 13.14
N GLY A 384 -3.37 -19.32 12.44
CA GLY A 384 -4.49 -18.79 11.64
C GLY A 384 -5.63 -18.15 12.44
N ALA A 385 -5.57 -18.15 13.77
CA ALA A 385 -6.54 -17.43 14.58
C ALA A 385 -6.37 -15.92 14.43
N GLN A 386 -7.48 -15.19 14.50
CA GLN A 386 -7.51 -13.72 14.52
C GLN A 386 -8.20 -13.27 15.81
N ILE A 387 -7.47 -12.63 16.70
CA ILE A 387 -7.95 -12.18 18.01
C ILE A 387 -8.14 -10.67 17.99
N ASP A 388 -9.37 -10.22 18.17
CA ASP A 388 -9.76 -8.81 18.23
C ASP A 388 -9.92 -8.33 19.66
N ALA A 389 -9.64 -7.06 19.94
CA ALA A 389 -9.86 -6.44 21.24
C ALA A 389 -11.33 -6.52 21.69
N ASP A 390 -12.28 -6.37 20.75
CA ASP A 390 -13.72 -6.42 21.05
C ASP A 390 -14.24 -7.83 21.40
N ALA A 391 -13.53 -8.88 21.01
CA ALA A 391 -13.91 -10.26 21.32
C ALA A 391 -13.62 -10.65 22.79
N GLN A 392 -13.00 -9.77 23.54
CA GLN A 392 -12.56 -9.98 24.94
C GLN A 392 -13.42 -9.22 25.96
N GLN A 393 -14.46 -8.49 25.52
CA GLN A 393 -15.50 -7.87 26.34
C GLN A 393 -16.75 -8.75 26.39
#